data_bbb480745c0b29776fe1104de6dc3b23
#
_entry.id   bbb480745c0b29776fe1104de6dc3b23
#
_cell.length_a   1.000
_cell.length_b   1.000
_cell.length_c   1.000
_cell.angle_alpha   90.00
_cell.angle_beta   90.00
_cell.angle_gamma   90.00
#
_symmetry.space_group_name_H-M   'P 1'
#
loop_
_entity.id
_entity.type
_entity.pdbx_description
1 polymer ?
#
loop_
_entity_poly.entity_id
_entity_poly.type
_entity_poly.pdbx_seq_one_letter_code
_entity_poly.pdbx_strand_id
1 'polypeptide(L)'
;GRPSPTRAEHVIEDLQGKIDMIIDGGHVGIGLESTIVDMTGETPVILRPGYITKEMLEEVVGEVDVDPAVLMTEPKKNIVAKAPGMKYRHYAPRGQLTIVEGKEEAVIQKINEIVLQKEQEGCNVAVIATEESKDRYHCKQIFSIGSRKSEGSIAAGVYDILRRMDAIGAE
;
A
#
# COMPACT_ATOMS: atom_id res chain seq x y z
N GLY A 1 -10.96 -6.55 -4.03
CA GLY A 1 -10.29 -5.42 -4.16
C GLY A 1 -10.02 -4.47 -3.01
N ARG A 2 -10.47 -4.71 -1.76
CA ARG A 2 -10.12 -3.86 -0.61
C ARG A 2 -8.65 -4.02 -0.22
N PRO A 3 -8.03 -3.04 0.47
CA PRO A 3 -6.72 -3.20 1.09
C PRO A 3 -6.67 -4.41 2.01
N SER A 4 -5.53 -5.11 2.07
CA SER A 4 -5.39 -6.33 2.88
C SER A 4 -5.67 -6.07 4.36
N PRO A 5 -6.30 -7.02 5.08
CA PRO A 5 -6.54 -6.90 6.51
C PRO A 5 -5.23 -6.96 7.29
N THR A 6 -5.04 -6.03 8.22
CA THR A 6 -3.89 -5.96 9.12
C THR A 6 -4.30 -6.00 10.60
N ARG A 7 -5.60 -6.05 10.88
CA ARG A 7 -6.21 -6.15 12.22
C ARG A 7 -7.43 -7.05 12.17
N ALA A 8 -7.86 -7.56 13.31
CA ALA A 8 -9.07 -8.39 13.42
C ALA A 8 -10.32 -7.65 12.96
N GLU A 9 -10.43 -6.34 13.24
CA GLU A 9 -11.56 -5.52 12.81
C GLU A 9 -11.72 -5.52 11.28
N HIS A 10 -10.62 -5.52 10.52
CA HIS A 10 -10.65 -5.61 9.06
C HIS A 10 -11.20 -6.96 8.58
N VAL A 11 -10.85 -8.05 9.29
CA VAL A 11 -11.36 -9.40 9.00
C VAL A 11 -12.85 -9.49 9.34
N ILE A 12 -13.25 -8.92 10.47
CA ILE A 12 -14.66 -8.83 10.88
C ILE A 12 -15.47 -8.08 9.82
N GLU A 13 -15.01 -6.91 9.40
CA GLU A 13 -15.66 -6.10 8.36
C GLU A 13 -15.86 -6.86 7.05
N ASP A 14 -14.87 -7.65 6.64
CA ASP A 14 -14.89 -8.37 5.36
C ASP A 14 -15.67 -9.69 5.41
N LEU A 15 -15.67 -10.39 6.56
CA LEU A 15 -16.10 -11.78 6.68
C LEU A 15 -17.19 -12.06 7.72
N GLN A 16 -17.63 -11.05 8.50
CA GLN A 16 -18.71 -11.24 9.49
C GLN A 16 -19.98 -11.80 8.82
N GLY A 17 -20.55 -12.84 9.43
CA GLY A 17 -21.70 -13.55 8.90
C GLY A 17 -21.41 -14.52 7.76
N LYS A 18 -20.14 -14.68 7.35
CA LYS A 18 -19.70 -15.65 6.34
C LYS A 18 -18.83 -16.75 6.90
N ILE A 19 -18.31 -16.58 8.12
CA ILE A 19 -17.47 -17.55 8.85
C ILE A 19 -17.95 -17.63 10.30
N ASP A 20 -17.69 -18.75 10.95
CA ASP A 20 -18.19 -19.05 12.28
C ASP A 20 -17.32 -18.47 13.40
N MET A 21 -16.02 -18.27 13.14
CA MET A 21 -15.07 -17.86 14.16
C MET A 21 -13.94 -17.00 13.57
N ILE A 22 -13.51 -16.00 14.33
CA ILE A 22 -12.30 -15.20 14.05
C ILE A 22 -11.41 -15.27 15.28
N ILE A 23 -10.14 -15.62 15.08
CA ILE A 23 -9.12 -15.61 16.13
C ILE A 23 -8.28 -14.34 15.94
N ASP A 24 -8.31 -13.45 16.94
CA ASP A 24 -7.53 -12.21 16.95
C ASP A 24 -6.13 -12.49 17.49
N GLY A 25 -5.13 -12.45 16.60
CA GLY A 25 -3.70 -12.55 16.93
C GLY A 25 -3.03 -11.18 17.13
N GLY A 26 -3.78 -10.09 17.14
CA GLY A 26 -3.27 -8.72 17.22
C GLY A 26 -2.94 -8.12 15.85
N HIS A 27 -2.28 -6.96 15.88
CA HIS A 27 -1.87 -6.22 14.68
C HIS A 27 -0.73 -6.94 13.95
N VAL A 28 -0.80 -6.97 12.62
CA VAL A 28 0.25 -7.57 11.77
C VAL A 28 1.52 -6.72 11.85
N GLY A 29 2.66 -7.32 12.16
CA GLY A 29 3.94 -6.61 12.27
C GLY A 29 4.48 -6.10 10.92
N ILE A 30 4.20 -6.83 9.84
CA ILE A 30 4.58 -6.48 8.47
C ILE A 30 3.29 -6.19 7.70
N GLY A 31 2.99 -4.95 7.43
CA GLY A 31 1.73 -4.56 6.78
C GLY A 31 1.71 -4.74 5.25
N LEU A 32 2.70 -5.41 4.67
CA LEU A 32 2.80 -5.66 3.23
C LEU A 32 2.47 -7.10 2.89
N GLU A 33 2.11 -7.33 1.63
CA GLU A 33 1.93 -8.65 1.06
C GLU A 33 3.23 -9.48 1.11
N SER A 34 3.08 -10.80 1.11
CA SER A 34 4.21 -11.71 0.97
C SER A 34 4.80 -11.65 -0.44
N THR A 35 6.11 -11.78 -0.55
CA THR A 35 6.79 -11.95 -1.84
C THR A 35 6.43 -13.32 -2.42
N ILE A 36 6.07 -13.37 -3.70
CA ILE A 36 5.82 -14.63 -4.43
C ILE A 36 6.99 -14.86 -5.38
N VAL A 37 7.63 -16.02 -5.24
CA VAL A 37 8.77 -16.40 -6.07
C VAL A 37 8.44 -17.70 -6.79
N ASP A 38 8.66 -17.72 -8.10
CA ASP A 38 8.64 -18.94 -8.92
C ASP A 38 10.02 -19.60 -8.85
N MET A 39 10.05 -20.81 -8.30
CA MET A 39 11.26 -21.63 -8.15
C MET A 39 11.31 -22.79 -9.15
N THR A 40 10.46 -22.80 -10.17
CA THR A 40 10.37 -23.92 -11.12
C THR A 40 11.42 -23.87 -12.23
N GLY A 41 12.05 -22.73 -12.46
CA GLY A 41 13.14 -22.54 -13.41
C GLY A 41 14.52 -22.70 -12.78
N GLU A 42 15.58 -22.52 -13.59
CA GLU A 42 16.97 -22.54 -13.11
C GLU A 42 17.26 -21.32 -12.24
N THR A 43 16.74 -20.15 -12.60
CA THR A 43 16.83 -18.91 -11.83
C THR A 43 15.47 -18.62 -11.19
N PRO A 44 15.41 -18.36 -9.86
CA PRO A 44 14.21 -17.92 -9.19
C PRO A 44 13.69 -16.60 -9.76
N VAL A 45 12.36 -16.48 -9.92
CA VAL A 45 11.74 -15.27 -10.51
C VAL A 45 10.70 -14.69 -9.54
N ILE A 46 10.86 -13.42 -9.15
CA ILE A 46 9.87 -12.72 -8.34
C ILE A 46 8.65 -12.40 -9.21
N LEU A 47 7.50 -13.00 -8.88
CA LEU A 47 6.21 -12.76 -9.52
C LEU A 47 5.40 -11.65 -8.85
N ARG A 48 5.62 -11.43 -7.55
CA ARG A 48 5.02 -10.33 -6.79
C ARG A 48 6.02 -9.87 -5.73
N PRO A 49 6.43 -8.58 -5.74
CA PRO A 49 7.25 -8.02 -4.68
C PRO A 49 6.44 -7.94 -3.38
N GLY A 50 7.12 -8.08 -2.25
CA GLY A 50 6.60 -7.97 -0.91
C GLY A 50 7.68 -7.54 0.08
N TYR A 51 7.51 -7.87 1.35
CA TYR A 51 8.48 -7.52 2.38
C TYR A 51 9.88 -8.11 2.15
N ILE A 52 9.94 -9.36 1.67
CA ILE A 52 11.22 -9.97 1.29
C ILE A 52 11.64 -9.40 -0.07
N THR A 53 12.75 -8.67 -0.07
CA THR A 53 13.27 -8.00 -1.26
C THR A 53 14.09 -8.95 -2.14
N LYS A 54 14.41 -8.49 -3.34
CA LYS A 54 15.29 -9.21 -4.27
C LYS A 54 16.66 -9.47 -3.64
N GLU A 55 17.24 -8.45 -3.01
CA GLU A 55 18.55 -8.51 -2.38
C GLU A 55 18.57 -9.53 -1.23
N MET A 56 17.53 -9.56 -0.39
CA MET A 56 17.42 -10.57 0.67
C MET A 56 17.33 -12.01 0.13
N LEU A 57 16.69 -12.18 -1.02
CA LEU A 57 16.64 -13.49 -1.69
C LEU A 57 17.99 -13.86 -2.28
N GLU A 58 18.67 -12.91 -2.95
CA GLU A 58 19.98 -13.12 -3.55
C GLU A 58 21.07 -13.53 -2.55
N GLU A 59 20.96 -13.05 -1.29
CA GLU A 59 21.85 -13.48 -0.20
C GLU A 59 21.76 -14.99 0.11
N VAL A 60 20.61 -15.61 -0.17
CA VAL A 60 20.33 -17.01 0.19
C VAL A 60 20.43 -17.94 -1.01
N VAL A 61 19.86 -17.55 -2.16
CA VAL A 61 19.71 -18.43 -3.33
C VAL A 61 20.58 -18.04 -4.52
N GLY A 62 21.32 -16.93 -4.42
CA GLY A 62 22.11 -16.39 -5.53
C GLY A 62 21.26 -15.53 -6.47
N GLU A 63 21.51 -15.58 -7.76
CA GLU A 63 20.83 -14.76 -8.75
C GLU A 63 19.31 -14.93 -8.73
N VAL A 64 18.57 -13.82 -8.73
CA VAL A 64 17.11 -13.79 -8.72
C VAL A 64 16.62 -12.78 -9.76
N ASP A 65 15.69 -13.21 -10.61
CA ASP A 65 15.04 -12.33 -11.59
C ASP A 65 13.73 -11.76 -11.07
N VAL A 66 13.25 -10.72 -11.77
CA VAL A 66 11.93 -10.12 -11.54
C VAL A 66 11.10 -10.28 -12.82
N ASP A 67 9.87 -10.80 -12.70
CA ASP A 67 8.99 -10.94 -13.86
C ASP A 67 8.74 -9.56 -14.49
N PRO A 68 8.94 -9.41 -15.81
CA PRO A 68 8.75 -8.13 -16.49
C PRO A 68 7.38 -7.48 -16.26
N ALA A 69 6.35 -8.27 -15.98
CA ALA A 69 5.02 -7.76 -15.67
C ALA A 69 4.96 -6.97 -14.34
N VAL A 70 5.89 -7.23 -13.41
CA VAL A 70 6.02 -6.49 -12.15
C VAL A 70 6.59 -5.08 -12.37
N LEU A 71 7.46 -4.93 -13.37
CA LEU A 71 8.16 -3.67 -13.67
C LEU A 71 7.34 -2.73 -14.55
N MET A 72 6.20 -3.18 -15.06
CA MET A 72 5.34 -2.39 -15.96
C MET A 72 4.39 -1.50 -15.17
N THR A 73 4.37 -0.21 -15.47
CA THR A 73 3.43 0.78 -14.90
C THR A 73 2.02 0.68 -15.50
N GLU A 74 1.87 0.08 -16.69
CA GLU A 74 0.58 -0.11 -17.34
C GLU A 74 0.32 -1.58 -17.68
N PRO A 75 -0.86 -2.14 -17.34
CA PRO A 75 -1.19 -3.52 -17.68
C PRO A 75 -1.41 -3.66 -19.19
N LYS A 76 -0.54 -4.40 -19.89
CA LYS A 76 -0.80 -4.80 -21.28
C LYS A 76 -1.95 -5.80 -21.35
N LYS A 77 -2.85 -5.64 -22.33
CA LYS A 77 -4.06 -6.45 -22.52
C LYS A 77 -3.87 -7.97 -22.64
N ASN A 78 -2.63 -8.48 -22.78
CA ASN A 78 -2.35 -9.90 -23.03
C ASN A 78 -1.35 -10.54 -22.04
N ILE A 79 -1.25 -10.04 -20.81
CA ILE A 79 -0.38 -10.67 -19.81
C ILE A 79 -1.11 -11.86 -19.18
N VAL A 80 -0.50 -13.02 -19.25
CA VAL A 80 -0.94 -14.20 -18.47
C VAL A 80 -0.51 -13.97 -17.03
N ALA A 81 -1.48 -13.73 -16.15
CA ALA A 81 -1.22 -13.55 -14.73
C ALA A 81 -0.71 -14.87 -14.12
N LYS A 82 0.54 -14.90 -13.68
CA LYS A 82 1.16 -16.05 -13.03
C LYS A 82 0.95 -16.07 -11.52
N ALA A 83 0.59 -14.92 -10.93
CA ALA A 83 0.37 -14.78 -9.49
C ALA A 83 -0.90 -13.96 -9.20
N PRO A 84 -1.54 -14.17 -8.03
CA PRO A 84 -2.62 -13.32 -7.57
C PRO A 84 -2.20 -11.85 -7.49
N GLY A 85 -3.05 -10.93 -7.95
CA GLY A 85 -2.78 -9.49 -7.92
C GLY A 85 -2.24 -8.89 -9.23
N MET A 86 -1.82 -9.71 -10.21
CA MET A 86 -1.25 -9.21 -11.47
C MET A 86 -2.28 -8.75 -12.50
N LYS A 87 -3.56 -9.19 -12.40
CA LYS A 87 -4.56 -9.00 -13.47
C LYS A 87 -5.55 -7.87 -13.21
N TYR A 88 -5.85 -7.54 -11.98
CA TYR A 88 -6.90 -6.59 -11.61
C TYR A 88 -6.35 -5.52 -10.67
N ARG A 89 -7.01 -4.35 -10.62
CA ARG A 89 -6.74 -3.33 -9.60
C ARG A 89 -7.02 -3.94 -8.22
N HIS A 90 -5.97 -4.15 -7.44
CA HIS A 90 -6.01 -4.69 -6.10
C HIS A 90 -5.59 -3.64 -5.08
N TYR A 91 -6.04 -3.81 -3.83
CA TYR A 91 -5.59 -3.03 -2.67
C TYR A 91 -5.78 -1.52 -2.77
N ALA A 92 -6.64 -1.07 -3.69
CA ALA A 92 -6.89 0.35 -3.88
C ALA A 92 -7.98 0.83 -2.91
N PRO A 93 -7.84 2.02 -2.32
CA PRO A 93 -8.92 2.69 -1.61
C PRO A 93 -10.05 3.05 -2.59
N ARG A 94 -11.21 3.39 -2.04
CA ARG A 94 -12.38 3.83 -2.82
C ARG A 94 -12.18 5.21 -3.40
N GLY A 95 -11.58 6.12 -2.62
CA GLY A 95 -11.27 7.47 -3.03
C GLY A 95 -10.10 7.53 -4.02
N GLN A 96 -9.91 8.68 -4.62
CA GLN A 96 -8.78 8.94 -5.50
C GLN A 96 -7.52 9.17 -4.68
N LEU A 97 -6.52 8.32 -4.85
CA LEU A 97 -5.19 8.49 -4.25
C LEU A 97 -4.26 9.19 -5.23
N THR A 98 -3.71 10.33 -4.80
CA THR A 98 -2.69 11.09 -5.54
C THR A 98 -1.37 11.03 -4.79
N ILE A 99 -0.31 10.58 -5.45
CA ILE A 99 1.06 10.60 -4.91
C ILE A 99 1.79 11.82 -5.48
N VAL A 100 2.40 12.61 -4.60
CA VAL A 100 3.21 13.77 -4.99
C VAL A 100 4.66 13.49 -4.65
N GLU A 101 5.52 13.53 -5.65
CA GLU A 101 6.95 13.24 -5.52
C GLU A 101 7.81 14.45 -5.89
N GLY A 102 8.97 14.56 -5.28
CA GLY A 102 9.93 15.63 -5.56
C GLY A 102 10.72 16.05 -4.32
N LYS A 103 11.28 17.26 -4.38
CA LYS A 103 11.94 17.86 -3.21
C LYS A 103 10.92 18.19 -2.13
N GLU A 104 11.26 17.93 -0.88
CA GLU A 104 10.33 18.01 0.27
C GLU A 104 9.54 19.31 0.31
N GLU A 105 10.20 20.48 0.19
CA GLU A 105 9.49 21.77 0.23
C GLU A 105 8.47 21.91 -0.91
N ALA A 106 8.82 21.51 -2.11
CA ALA A 106 7.94 21.56 -3.28
C ALA A 106 6.75 20.60 -3.13
N VAL A 107 6.99 19.41 -2.56
CA VAL A 107 5.94 18.42 -2.27
C VAL A 107 4.93 18.98 -1.26
N ILE A 108 5.42 19.57 -0.15
CA ILE A 108 4.55 20.15 0.87
C ILE A 108 3.71 21.28 0.30
N GLN A 109 4.34 22.21 -0.45
CA GLN A 109 3.62 23.29 -1.10
C GLN A 109 2.55 22.74 -2.04
N LYS A 110 2.91 21.77 -2.89
CA LYS A 110 1.99 21.20 -3.88
C LYS A 110 0.81 20.47 -3.24
N ILE A 111 1.04 19.70 -2.18
CA ILE A 111 -0.02 19.02 -1.46
C ILE A 111 -0.97 20.04 -0.81
N ASN A 112 -0.45 21.10 -0.16
CA ASN A 112 -1.28 22.15 0.43
C ASN A 112 -2.12 22.90 -0.62
N GLU A 113 -1.58 23.13 -1.83
CA GLU A 113 -2.34 23.68 -2.96
C GLU A 113 -3.49 22.76 -3.38
N ILE A 114 -3.22 21.45 -3.53
CA ILE A 114 -4.22 20.44 -3.91
C ILE A 114 -5.31 20.36 -2.84
N VAL A 115 -4.92 20.29 -1.56
CA VAL A 115 -5.86 20.24 -0.43
C VAL A 115 -6.81 21.43 -0.47
N LEU A 116 -6.26 22.66 -0.57
CA LEU A 116 -7.05 23.87 -0.62
C LEU A 116 -8.05 23.86 -1.79
N GLN A 117 -7.58 23.48 -2.99
CA GLN A 117 -8.43 23.39 -4.17
C GLN A 117 -9.56 22.38 -3.96
N LYS A 118 -9.23 21.16 -3.49
CA LYS A 118 -10.21 20.07 -3.32
C LYS A 118 -11.22 20.38 -2.20
N GLU A 119 -10.80 20.98 -1.11
CA GLU A 119 -11.72 21.44 -0.07
C GLU A 119 -12.68 22.53 -0.58
N GLN A 120 -12.23 23.44 -1.46
CA GLN A 120 -13.10 24.42 -2.13
C GLN A 120 -14.10 23.78 -3.09
N GLU A 121 -13.74 22.66 -3.72
CA GLU A 121 -14.64 21.85 -4.55
C GLU A 121 -15.66 21.06 -3.69
N GLY A 122 -15.53 21.06 -2.35
CA GLY A 122 -16.42 20.36 -1.42
C GLY A 122 -16.04 18.91 -1.16
N CYS A 123 -14.87 18.45 -1.62
CA CYS A 123 -14.39 17.10 -1.41
C CYS A 123 -13.97 16.85 0.04
N ASN A 124 -14.14 15.63 0.52
CA ASN A 124 -13.63 15.18 1.80
C ASN A 124 -12.16 14.73 1.65
N VAL A 125 -11.24 15.65 1.93
CA VAL A 125 -9.80 15.45 1.67
C VAL A 125 -9.09 14.95 2.92
N ALA A 126 -8.18 14.01 2.74
CA ALA A 126 -7.24 13.57 3.77
C ALA A 126 -5.80 13.54 3.23
N VAL A 127 -4.84 13.84 4.08
CA VAL A 127 -3.41 13.76 3.77
C VAL A 127 -2.80 12.60 4.53
N ILE A 128 -2.07 11.75 3.80
CA ILE A 128 -1.22 10.70 4.37
C ILE A 128 0.22 11.21 4.33
N ALA A 129 0.86 11.32 5.47
CA ALA A 129 2.20 11.88 5.62
C ALA A 129 3.07 11.00 6.53
N THR A 130 4.37 11.24 6.52
CA THR A 130 5.27 10.65 7.53
C THR A 130 5.27 11.49 8.80
N GLU A 131 5.71 10.90 9.92
CA GLU A 131 5.82 11.60 11.22
C GLU A 131 6.60 12.90 11.11
N GLU A 132 7.63 12.94 10.25
CA GLU A 132 8.53 14.07 10.10
C GLU A 132 7.88 15.27 9.39
N SER A 133 6.85 15.03 8.56
CA SER A 133 6.26 16.08 7.71
C SER A 133 4.79 16.38 8.01
N LYS A 134 4.11 15.56 8.82
CA LYS A 134 2.65 15.68 9.04
C LYS A 134 2.20 17.06 9.51
N ASP A 135 2.97 17.71 10.38
CA ASP A 135 2.63 19.02 10.96
C ASP A 135 2.83 20.20 9.98
N ARG A 136 3.31 19.92 8.77
CA ARG A 136 3.54 20.91 7.70
C ARG A 136 2.40 21.01 6.70
N TYR A 137 1.39 20.13 6.81
CA TYR A 137 0.24 20.14 5.92
C TYR A 137 -0.95 20.87 6.55
N HIS A 138 -1.72 21.57 5.72
CA HIS A 138 -2.90 22.34 6.10
C HIS A 138 -4.16 21.60 5.64
N CYS A 139 -4.51 20.51 6.31
CA CYS A 139 -5.68 19.70 6.02
C CYS A 139 -6.40 19.34 7.32
N LYS A 140 -7.72 19.23 7.28
CA LYS A 140 -8.53 18.85 8.45
C LYS A 140 -8.23 17.42 8.92
N GLN A 141 -7.84 16.55 7.99
CA GLN A 141 -7.61 15.14 8.23
C GLN A 141 -6.20 14.77 7.78
N ILE A 142 -5.28 14.63 8.74
CA ILE A 142 -3.88 14.25 8.50
C ILE A 142 -3.59 12.97 9.26
N PHE A 143 -3.05 11.99 8.57
CA PHE A 143 -2.73 10.69 9.13
C PHE A 143 -1.26 10.36 8.92
N SER A 144 -0.60 9.88 9.99
CA SER A 144 0.75 9.38 9.86
C SER A 144 0.76 7.94 9.37
N ILE A 145 1.59 7.68 8.36
CA ILE A 145 1.85 6.33 7.86
C ILE A 145 3.02 5.66 8.57
N GLY A 146 3.82 6.42 9.32
CA GLY A 146 5.03 5.97 9.99
C GLY A 146 6.18 6.95 9.85
N SER A 147 7.38 6.55 10.25
CA SER A 147 8.59 7.39 10.23
C SER A 147 9.53 6.99 9.10
N ARG A 148 10.10 7.97 8.40
CA ARG A 148 11.17 7.75 7.39
C ARG A 148 12.43 7.11 7.99
N LYS A 149 12.61 7.21 9.33
CA LYS A 149 13.72 6.56 10.05
C LYS A 149 13.47 5.06 10.29
N SER A 150 12.28 4.58 9.98
CA SER A 150 11.87 3.18 10.16
C SER A 150 10.95 2.77 9.00
N GLU A 151 11.55 2.29 7.91
CA GLU A 151 10.82 1.83 6.72
C GLU A 151 9.78 0.75 7.06
N GLY A 152 10.11 -0.13 8.04
CA GLY A 152 9.18 -1.12 8.53
C GLY A 152 7.90 -0.52 9.15
N SER A 153 7.98 0.66 9.77
CA SER A 153 6.81 1.34 10.33
C SER A 153 5.88 1.86 9.23
N ILE A 154 6.45 2.35 8.13
CA ILE A 154 5.69 2.79 6.96
C ILE A 154 5.03 1.58 6.29
N ALA A 155 5.79 0.52 6.06
CA ALA A 155 5.29 -0.71 5.48
C ALA A 155 4.11 -1.28 6.28
N ALA A 156 4.23 -1.35 7.61
CA ALA A 156 3.17 -1.83 8.50
C ALA A 156 1.91 -0.95 8.46
N GLY A 157 2.04 0.34 8.18
CA GLY A 157 0.95 1.32 8.16
C GLY A 157 0.13 1.36 6.87
N VAL A 158 0.67 0.91 5.73
CA VAL A 158 0.08 1.16 4.39
C VAL A 158 -1.38 0.71 4.29
N TYR A 159 -1.69 -0.55 4.55
CA TYR A 159 -3.05 -1.05 4.37
C TYR A 159 -4.02 -0.59 5.46
N ASP A 160 -3.54 -0.44 6.69
CA ASP A 160 -4.34 0.13 7.78
C ASP A 160 -4.82 1.55 7.41
N ILE A 161 -3.90 2.39 6.94
CA ILE A 161 -4.23 3.77 6.61
C ILE A 161 -5.17 3.89 5.41
N LEU A 162 -5.01 3.05 4.38
CA LEU A 162 -5.92 3.02 3.23
C LEU A 162 -7.34 2.60 3.64
N ARG A 163 -7.50 1.65 4.57
CA ARG A 163 -8.81 1.30 5.12
C ARG A 163 -9.41 2.43 5.97
N ARG A 164 -8.57 3.16 6.70
CA ARG A 164 -9.02 4.36 7.43
C ARG A 164 -9.51 5.45 6.49
N MET A 165 -8.86 5.63 5.32
CA MET A 165 -9.35 6.57 4.30
C MET A 165 -10.73 6.16 3.79
N ASP A 166 -10.95 4.88 3.52
CA ASP A 166 -12.27 4.36 3.14
C ASP A 166 -13.32 4.57 4.23
N ALA A 167 -12.96 4.38 5.51
CA ALA A 167 -13.85 4.53 6.65
C ALA A 167 -14.31 5.97 6.88
N ILE A 168 -13.44 6.95 6.63
CA ILE A 168 -13.78 8.38 6.75
C ILE A 168 -14.42 8.94 5.47
N GLY A 169 -14.54 8.14 4.41
CA GLY A 169 -15.09 8.57 3.12
C GLY A 169 -14.21 9.60 2.42
N ALA A 170 -12.88 9.47 2.48
CA ALA A 170 -11.97 10.33 1.72
C ALA A 170 -12.15 10.10 0.21
N GLU A 171 -12.10 11.20 -0.57
CA GLU A 171 -12.36 11.24 -2.01
C GLU A 171 -11.13 11.54 -2.86
#